data_6756fa895e2894c2a1725eaa02f667b9
#
_entry.id   6756fa895e2894c2a1725eaa02f667b9
#
_cell.length_a   1.000
_cell.length_b   1.000
_cell.length_c   1.000
_cell.angle_alpha   90.00
_cell.angle_beta   90.00
_cell.angle_gamma   90.00
#
_symmetry.space_group_name_H-M   'P 1'
#
loop_
_entity.id
_entity.type
_entity.pdbx_description
1 polymer ?
#
loop_
_entity_poly.entity_id
_entity_poly.type
_entity_poly.pdbx_seq_one_letter_code
_entity_poly.pdbx_strand_id
1 'polypeptide(L)' 'DLKVFDEENNEIGRLKEILFMPANDVWVVQRPNKKDLLLPFIESVVLKVDTQNKEIIVRVLEGLDSDED' A
#
# COMPACT_ATOMS: atom_id res chain seq x y z
N ASP A 1 -13.04 -4.46 -0.69
CA ASP A 1 -11.68 -4.07 -1.04
C ASP A 1 -11.29 -2.83 -0.29
N LEU A 2 -10.04 -2.81 0.19
CA LEU A 2 -9.54 -1.66 0.93
C LEU A 2 -8.87 -0.69 -0.04
N LYS A 3 -9.19 0.58 0.12
CA LYS A 3 -8.54 1.63 -0.68
C LYS A 3 -7.29 2.08 0.05
N VAL A 4 -6.25 2.36 -0.71
CA VAL A 4 -4.96 2.75 -0.16
C VAL A 4 -4.67 4.19 -0.52
N PHE A 5 -4.39 4.99 0.50
CA PHE A 5 -4.11 6.42 0.34
C PHE A 5 -2.72 6.74 0.88
N ASP A 6 -2.10 7.78 0.35
CA ASP A 6 -0.84 8.23 0.89
C ASP A 6 -1.07 9.26 1.99
N GLU A 7 0.03 9.84 2.51
CA GLU A 7 -0.08 10.77 3.63
C GLU A 7 -0.78 12.07 3.25
N GLU A 8 -0.82 12.36 1.96
CA GLU A 8 -1.48 13.57 1.48
C GLU A 8 -2.90 13.30 1.03
N ASN A 9 -3.40 12.11 1.39
CA ASN A 9 -4.77 11.72 1.10
C ASN A 9 -5.03 11.50 -0.39
N ASN A 10 -3.99 11.20 -1.14
CA ASN A 10 -4.14 10.83 -2.54
C ASN A 10 -4.38 9.34 -2.64
N GLU A 11 -5.36 8.94 -3.42
CA GLU A 11 -5.64 7.53 -3.59
C GLU A 11 -4.56 6.90 -4.46
N ILE A 12 -3.87 5.90 -3.88
CA ILE A 12 -2.82 5.18 -4.59
C ILE A 12 -3.40 4.03 -5.38
N GLY A 13 -4.29 3.28 -4.76
CA GLY A 13 -4.87 2.12 -5.40
C GLY A 13 -5.70 1.33 -4.42
N ARG A 14 -5.79 0.02 -4.64
CA ARG A 14 -6.57 -0.85 -3.78
C ARG A 14 -5.74 -2.05 -3.36
N LEU A 15 -5.97 -2.50 -2.14
CA LEU A 15 -5.30 -3.69 -1.65
C LEU A 15 -5.83 -4.89 -2.42
N LYS A 16 -4.94 -5.54 -3.13
CA LYS A 16 -5.30 -6.66 -3.99
C LYS A 16 -5.07 -7.99 -3.29
N GLU A 17 -3.96 -8.07 -2.56
CA GLU A 17 -3.55 -9.34 -1.99
C GLU A 17 -2.55 -9.09 -0.89
N ILE A 18 -2.48 -10.01 0.06
CA ILE A 18 -1.47 -9.97 1.11
C ILE A 18 -0.63 -11.24 0.98
N LEU A 19 0.67 -11.05 0.84
CA LEU A 19 1.60 -12.16 0.75
C LEU A 19 2.22 -12.37 2.13
N PHE A 20 2.01 -13.54 2.69
CA PHE A 20 2.51 -13.84 4.03
C PHE A 20 3.93 -14.36 3.92
N MET A 21 4.87 -13.54 4.33
CA MET A 21 6.29 -13.81 4.21
C MET A 21 6.91 -14.01 5.58
N PRO A 22 8.06 -14.71 5.65
CA PRO A 22 8.65 -15.00 6.97
C PRO A 22 9.01 -13.79 7.80
N ALA A 23 9.54 -12.75 7.17
CA ALA A 23 9.97 -11.56 7.93
C ALA A 23 8.83 -10.60 8.12
N ASN A 24 8.28 -10.09 7.02
CA ASN A 24 7.17 -9.15 7.07
C ASN A 24 6.22 -9.47 5.93
N ASP A 25 4.93 -9.36 6.21
CA ASP A 25 3.96 -9.54 5.14
C ASP A 25 4.14 -8.44 4.11
N VAL A 26 3.79 -8.77 2.87
CA VAL A 26 3.87 -7.81 1.78
C VAL A 26 2.46 -7.58 1.25
N TRP A 27 2.05 -6.32 1.21
CA TRP A 27 0.73 -5.94 0.73
C TRP A 27 0.85 -5.54 -0.73
N VAL A 28 0.08 -6.19 -1.58
CA VAL A 28 0.08 -5.91 -3.01
C VAL A 28 -1.04 -4.93 -3.30
N VAL A 29 -0.67 -3.75 -3.76
CA VAL A 29 -1.62 -2.68 -4.06
C VAL A 29 -1.74 -2.55 -5.56
N GLN A 30 -2.96 -2.75 -6.05
CA GLN A 30 -3.23 -2.61 -7.48
C GLN A 30 -3.44 -1.14 -7.81
N ARG A 31 -2.71 -0.65 -8.79
CA ARG A 31 -2.79 0.75 -9.20
C ARG A 31 -3.30 0.84 -10.64
N PRO A 32 -4.15 1.83 -10.95
CA PRO A 32 -4.63 2.00 -12.32
C PRO A 32 -3.49 2.45 -13.23
N ASN A 33 -3.35 1.76 -14.35
CA ASN A 33 -2.36 2.12 -15.38
C ASN A 33 -0.92 2.07 -14.91
N LYS A 34 -0.67 1.35 -13.82
CA LYS A 34 0.68 1.19 -13.30
C LYS A 34 0.85 -0.23 -12.79
N LYS A 35 2.12 -0.61 -12.59
CA LYS A 35 2.39 -1.90 -11.98
C LYS A 35 1.91 -1.92 -10.53
N ASP A 36 1.64 -3.12 -10.04
CA ASP A 36 1.26 -3.27 -8.65
C ASP A 36 2.38 -2.76 -7.76
N LEU A 37 2.00 -2.12 -6.68
CA LEU A 37 2.95 -1.61 -5.70
C LEU A 37 3.04 -2.58 -4.55
N LEU A 38 4.24 -2.99 -4.21
CA LEU A 38 4.46 -3.93 -3.11
C LEU A 38 4.91 -3.15 -1.89
N LEU A 39 4.15 -3.24 -0.81
CA LEU A 39 4.43 -2.51 0.41
C LEU A 39 4.66 -3.48 1.55
N PRO A 40 5.79 -3.38 2.26
CA PRO A 40 5.98 -4.22 3.45
C PRO A 40 5.06 -3.72 4.56
N PHE A 41 4.50 -4.66 5.29
CA PHE A 41 3.60 -4.30 6.39
C PHE A 41 4.44 -4.00 7.63
N ILE A 42 4.96 -2.80 7.70
CA ILE A 42 5.76 -2.33 8.83
C ILE A 42 5.26 -0.96 9.24
N GLU A 43 5.57 -0.55 10.47
CA GLU A 43 5.03 0.68 11.03
C GLU A 43 5.44 1.91 10.23
N SER A 44 6.62 1.89 9.65
CA SER A 44 7.09 3.07 8.92
C SER A 44 6.41 3.21 7.56
N VAL A 45 5.70 2.19 7.11
CA VAL A 45 5.04 2.21 5.82
C VAL A 45 3.52 2.24 5.99
N VAL A 46 2.97 1.30 6.75
CA VAL A 46 1.52 1.24 6.96
C VAL A 46 1.19 2.06 8.21
N LEU A 47 0.68 3.26 7.99
CA LEU A 47 0.48 4.21 9.09
C LEU A 47 -0.85 4.02 9.80
N LYS A 48 -1.90 3.68 9.05
CA LYS A 48 -3.22 3.54 9.64
C LYS A 48 -4.03 2.55 8.82
N VAL A 49 -4.79 1.71 9.51
CA VAL A 49 -5.73 0.80 8.86
C VAL A 49 -7.09 1.10 9.44
N ASP A 50 -8.00 1.57 8.59
CA ASP A 50 -9.36 1.91 9.00
C ASP A 50 -10.31 0.90 8.39
N THR A 51 -10.66 -0.12 9.15
CA THR A 51 -11.51 -1.18 8.62
C THR A 51 -12.95 -0.76 8.46
N GLN A 52 -13.39 0.24 9.22
CA GLN A 52 -14.76 0.71 9.11
C GLN A 52 -15.00 1.42 7.79
N ASN A 53 -14.06 2.28 7.40
CA ASN A 53 -14.16 3.00 6.14
C ASN A 53 -13.46 2.28 5.00
N LYS A 54 -12.83 1.16 5.31
CA LYS A 54 -12.13 0.33 4.33
C LYS A 54 -11.04 1.14 3.64
N GLU A 55 -10.23 1.82 4.45
CA GLU A 55 -9.15 2.67 3.96
C GLU A 55 -7.86 2.35 4.68
N ILE A 56 -6.76 2.49 3.96
CA ILE A 56 -5.43 2.30 4.52
C ILE A 56 -4.61 3.52 4.16
N ILE A 57 -3.92 4.08 5.16
CA ILE A 57 -3.03 5.21 4.93
C ILE A 57 -1.60 4.68 5.00
N VAL A 58 -0.83 4.93 3.96
CA VAL A 58 0.54 4.45 3.89
C VAL A 58 1.49 5.59 3.57
N ARG A 59 2.75 5.35 3.92
CA ARG A 59 3.83 6.25 3.51
C ARG A 59 4.58 5.57 2.38
N VAL A 60 4.59 6.22 1.23
CA VAL A 60 5.32 5.70 0.08
C VAL A 60 6.76 6.17 0.21
N LEU A 61 7.63 5.24 0.60
CA LEU A 61 9.02 5.57 0.79
C LEU A 61 9.71 5.74 -0.55
N GLU A 62 10.73 6.59 -0.54
CA GLU A 62 11.50 6.79 -1.74
C GLU A 62 12.06 5.45 -2.21
N GLY A 63 11.88 5.14 -3.48
CA GLY A 63 12.32 3.89 -4.03
C GLY A 63 11.24 2.83 -4.15
N LEU A 64 10.20 2.92 -3.33
CA LEU A 64 9.13 1.93 -3.42
C LEU A 64 8.28 2.12 -4.66
N ASP A 65 8.17 3.36 -5.11
CA ASP A 65 7.33 3.69 -6.26
C ASP A 65 8.20 4.09 -7.45
N SER A 66 9.42 3.58 -7.48
CA SER A 66 10.37 4.00 -8.50
C SER A 66 10.13 3.34 -9.83
N ASP A 67 9.27 2.37 -9.87
CA ASP A 67 9.03 1.67 -11.12
C ASP A 67 8.28 2.52 -12.11
N GLU A 68 7.92 3.60 -11.70
CA GLU A 68 7.18 4.40 -12.47
C GLU A 68 7.39 4.47 -13.73
N ASP A 69 7.48 4.45 -14.13
CA ASP A 69 7.61 4.52 -15.25
C ASP A 69 7.43 4.65 -15.96
#